data_f0758344ff9a30ace3bc916ff426bbbf
#
_entry.id   f0758344ff9a30ace3bc916ff426bbbf
#
_cell.length_a   1.000
_cell.length_b   1.000
_cell.length_c   1.000
_cell.angle_alpha   90.00
_cell.angle_beta   90.00
_cell.angle_gamma   90.00
#
_symmetry.space_group_name_H-M   'P 1'
#
loop_
_entity.id
_entity.type
_entity.pdbx_description
1 polymer ?
#
loop_
_entity_poly.entity_id
_entity_poly.type
_entity_poly.pdbx_seq_one_letter_code
_entity_poly.pdbx_strand_id
1 'polypeptide(L)'
;MSTKRRPSALALVTLLLAVSMSPYAVVGQDDVTCCNSTNFNLYLMGEADDGTLTPFNEELESDESDSQSALATTSFSETVVGTWAVIWGAEGDYQNSTWEFSIPYELEDAVGITLNSTLKVKIGGSFYQGEEGFDPINPLTGSGILQISVEVGSGDVNDGDLLELELSVSSLVIAQPGDDAGIRFLWGSEANDAHISVRFP
;
A
#
# COMPACT_ATOMS: atom_id res chain seq x y z
N MET A 1 -62.58 34.28 -50.63
CA MET A 1 -62.41 32.85 -50.65
C MET A 1 -60.96 32.55 -50.22
N SER A 2 -60.77 32.17 -48.97
CA SER A 2 -59.42 31.90 -48.38
C SER A 2 -59.19 30.38 -48.40
N THR A 3 -58.31 29.90 -49.28
CA THR A 3 -57.92 28.48 -49.35
C THR A 3 -56.83 28.20 -48.34
N LYS A 4 -57.22 27.66 -47.20
CA LYS A 4 -56.32 27.17 -46.17
C LYS A 4 -55.65 25.89 -46.69
N ARG A 5 -54.39 25.97 -47.18
CA ARG A 5 -53.60 24.80 -47.56
C ARG A 5 -53.20 24.08 -46.31
N ARG A 6 -53.72 22.87 -46.14
CA ARG A 6 -53.21 21.95 -45.09
C ARG A 6 -51.84 21.38 -45.51
N PRO A 7 -50.83 21.42 -44.68
CA PRO A 7 -49.56 20.76 -45.01
C PRO A 7 -49.84 19.25 -45.16
N SER A 8 -49.35 18.67 -46.26
CA SER A 8 -49.54 17.25 -46.51
C SER A 8 -48.81 16.41 -45.47
N ALA A 9 -49.43 15.34 -45.08
CA ALA A 9 -48.86 14.41 -44.07
C ALA A 9 -47.44 13.91 -44.45
N LEU A 10 -47.10 13.92 -45.74
CA LEU A 10 -45.82 13.59 -46.30
C LEU A 10 -44.69 14.55 -45.86
N ALA A 11 -44.99 15.86 -45.74
CA ALA A 11 -44.01 16.87 -45.31
C ALA A 11 -43.69 16.73 -43.81
N LEU A 12 -44.66 16.27 -43.02
CA LEU A 12 -44.44 16.04 -41.58
C LEU A 12 -43.60 14.81 -41.32
N VAL A 13 -43.78 13.73 -42.10
CA VAL A 13 -42.99 12.47 -41.97
C VAL A 13 -41.55 12.71 -42.41
N THR A 14 -41.29 13.47 -43.45
CA THR A 14 -39.92 13.82 -43.87
C THR A 14 -39.20 14.71 -42.85
N LEU A 15 -39.92 15.59 -42.15
CA LEU A 15 -39.33 16.41 -41.09
C LEU A 15 -38.99 15.57 -39.86
N LEU A 16 -39.84 14.61 -39.50
CA LEU A 16 -39.60 13.68 -38.39
C LEU A 16 -38.41 12.72 -38.65
N LEU A 17 -38.24 12.28 -39.91
CA LEU A 17 -37.09 11.43 -40.30
C LEU A 17 -35.78 12.21 -40.34
N ALA A 18 -35.84 13.53 -40.70
CA ALA A 18 -34.63 14.36 -40.68
C ALA A 18 -34.11 14.67 -39.26
N VAL A 19 -34.99 14.71 -38.26
CA VAL A 19 -34.60 14.92 -36.85
C VAL A 19 -34.07 13.64 -36.23
N SER A 20 -34.46 12.45 -36.72
CA SER A 20 -33.95 11.16 -36.21
C SER A 20 -32.58 10.75 -36.77
N MET A 21 -32.07 11.48 -37.79
CA MET A 21 -30.72 11.28 -38.32
C MET A 21 -29.76 12.40 -37.90
N SER A 22 -29.92 12.93 -36.69
CA SER A 22 -28.79 13.62 -36.06
C SER A 22 -27.67 12.60 -35.95
N PRO A 23 -26.51 12.79 -36.61
CA PRO A 23 -25.36 11.97 -36.23
C PRO A 23 -25.17 12.26 -34.74
N TYR A 24 -25.40 11.26 -33.93
CA TYR A 24 -24.76 11.28 -32.64
C TYR A 24 -23.29 11.51 -32.97
N ALA A 25 -22.80 12.72 -32.71
CA ALA A 25 -21.39 12.91 -32.58
C ALA A 25 -21.01 11.84 -31.55
N VAL A 26 -20.40 10.77 -32.03
CA VAL A 26 -19.54 9.95 -31.21
C VAL A 26 -18.53 10.98 -30.73
N VAL A 27 -18.80 11.54 -29.56
CA VAL A 27 -17.77 12.18 -28.78
C VAL A 27 -16.71 11.07 -28.76
N GLY A 28 -15.62 11.33 -29.52
CA GLY A 28 -14.50 10.42 -29.52
C GLY A 28 -14.35 10.08 -28.05
N GLN A 29 -14.46 8.79 -27.72
CA GLN A 29 -13.83 8.32 -26.52
C GLN A 29 -12.40 8.83 -26.71
N ASP A 30 -12.11 9.99 -26.12
CA ASP A 30 -10.76 10.22 -25.68
C ASP A 30 -10.39 8.87 -25.07
N ASP A 31 -9.39 8.23 -25.63
CA ASP A 31 -8.74 7.14 -24.96
C ASP A 31 -8.57 7.64 -23.53
N VAL A 32 -9.53 7.28 -22.68
CA VAL A 32 -9.31 7.32 -21.25
C VAL A 32 -8.17 6.34 -21.14
N THR A 33 -6.97 6.85 -21.19
CA THR A 33 -5.80 6.19 -20.67
C THR A 33 -6.18 5.95 -19.21
N CYS A 34 -6.99 4.92 -19.01
CA CYS A 34 -7.18 4.30 -17.72
C CYS A 34 -5.84 3.75 -17.36
N CYS A 35 -5.03 4.52 -16.75
CA CYS A 35 -3.87 4.05 -16.01
C CYS A 35 -3.06 5.27 -15.60
N ASN A 36 -3.65 6.21 -14.91
CA ASN A 36 -2.90 6.90 -13.91
C ASN A 36 -2.59 5.84 -12.86
N SER A 37 -1.32 5.42 -12.80
CA SER A 37 -0.85 4.58 -11.72
C SER A 37 -1.38 5.15 -10.41
N THR A 38 -2.23 4.40 -9.73
CA THR A 38 -2.80 4.82 -8.46
C THR A 38 -1.84 4.42 -7.37
N ASN A 39 -1.26 5.39 -6.70
CA ASN A 39 -0.52 5.13 -5.48
C ASN A 39 -1.53 5.09 -4.33
N PHE A 40 -1.47 4.08 -3.50
CA PHE A 40 -2.23 4.01 -2.27
C PHE A 40 -1.41 3.31 -1.18
N ASN A 41 -1.78 3.54 0.06
CA ASN A 41 -1.13 2.90 1.19
C ASN A 41 -1.91 1.66 1.60
N LEU A 42 -1.18 0.61 1.96
CA LEU A 42 -1.71 -0.53 2.70
C LEU A 42 -1.19 -0.41 4.12
N TYR A 43 -2.10 -0.20 5.06
CA TYR A 43 -1.81 -0.04 6.48
C TYR A 43 -1.69 -1.39 7.17
N LEU A 44 -0.78 -1.49 8.12
CA LEU A 44 -0.52 -2.68 8.90
C LEU A 44 -1.47 -2.73 10.09
N MET A 45 -2.20 -3.82 10.22
CA MET A 45 -3.21 -4.06 11.26
C MET A 45 -3.01 -5.42 11.92
N GLY A 46 -3.57 -5.61 13.11
CA GLY A 46 -3.57 -6.90 13.81
C GLY A 46 -2.24 -7.24 14.47
N GLU A 47 -2.12 -8.46 14.96
CA GLU A 47 -0.96 -8.96 15.69
C GLU A 47 0.24 -9.24 14.76
N ALA A 48 1.46 -9.30 15.33
CA ALA A 48 2.69 -9.46 14.56
C ALA A 48 2.76 -10.75 13.73
N ASP A 49 2.20 -11.84 14.25
CA ASP A 49 2.31 -13.17 13.63
C ASP A 49 1.19 -13.47 12.63
N ASP A 50 0.10 -12.69 12.66
CA ASP A 50 -1.08 -12.88 11.81
C ASP A 50 -1.74 -11.54 11.50
N GLY A 51 -0.94 -10.60 11.03
CA GLY A 51 -1.37 -9.26 10.70
C GLY A 51 -2.11 -9.19 9.37
N THR A 52 -2.88 -8.13 9.19
CA THR A 52 -3.62 -7.85 7.95
C THR A 52 -3.16 -6.55 7.33
N LEU A 53 -3.40 -6.42 6.03
CA LEU A 53 -3.17 -5.19 5.26
C LEU A 53 -4.50 -4.63 4.83
N THR A 54 -4.73 -3.33 5.07
CA THR A 54 -5.95 -2.63 4.64
C THR A 54 -5.61 -1.35 3.89
N PRO A 55 -6.35 -1.00 2.81
CA PRO A 55 -6.20 0.29 2.16
C PRO A 55 -6.96 1.43 2.89
N PHE A 56 -7.66 1.13 3.98
CA PHE A 56 -8.55 2.05 4.67
C PHE A 56 -7.90 2.55 5.95
N ASN A 57 -7.50 3.83 5.98
CA ASN A 57 -6.95 4.46 7.18
C ASN A 57 -8.00 4.66 8.30
N GLU A 58 -9.29 4.64 7.95
CA GLU A 58 -10.39 4.70 8.92
C GLU A 58 -10.50 3.45 9.80
N GLU A 59 -9.79 2.38 9.45
CA GLU A 59 -9.70 1.15 10.25
C GLU A 59 -8.59 1.22 11.31
N LEU A 60 -7.71 2.23 11.24
CA LEU A 60 -6.70 2.47 12.27
C LEU A 60 -7.34 2.87 13.59
N GLU A 61 -6.78 2.39 14.70
CA GLU A 61 -7.23 2.78 16.02
C GLU A 61 -6.93 4.27 16.29
N SER A 62 -7.92 4.98 16.81
CA SER A 62 -7.77 6.42 17.08
C SER A 62 -6.94 6.71 18.34
N ASP A 63 -6.81 5.74 19.25
CA ASP A 63 -6.03 5.85 20.47
C ASP A 63 -4.65 5.19 20.28
N GLU A 64 -3.58 5.95 20.55
CA GLU A 64 -2.21 5.45 20.48
C GLU A 64 -1.96 4.27 21.43
N SER A 65 -2.68 4.21 22.55
CA SER A 65 -2.59 3.11 23.52
C SER A 65 -3.05 1.76 22.97
N ASP A 66 -3.82 1.76 21.88
CA ASP A 66 -4.32 0.57 21.21
C ASP A 66 -3.41 0.13 20.05
N SER A 67 -2.27 0.81 19.85
CA SER A 67 -1.25 0.39 18.88
C SER A 67 -0.73 -1.01 19.19
N GLN A 68 -0.51 -1.76 18.13
CA GLN A 68 0.24 -3.02 18.19
C GLN A 68 1.74 -2.74 18.22
N SER A 69 2.52 -3.66 18.78
CA SER A 69 3.96 -3.49 18.82
C SER A 69 4.73 -4.81 18.86
N ALA A 70 5.97 -4.78 18.38
CA ALA A 70 6.93 -5.87 18.52
C ALA A 70 8.29 -5.34 18.95
N LEU A 71 8.89 -5.97 19.97
CA LEU A 71 10.20 -5.61 20.47
C LEU A 71 11.28 -6.52 19.87
N ALA A 72 12.24 -5.93 19.16
CA ALA A 72 13.43 -6.60 18.69
C ALA A 72 14.61 -6.28 19.61
N THR A 73 15.13 -7.30 20.28
CA THR A 73 16.31 -7.22 21.15
C THR A 73 17.59 -7.53 20.37
N THR A 74 18.75 -7.52 21.01
CA THR A 74 20.02 -7.88 20.36
C THR A 74 19.94 -9.28 19.74
N SER A 75 20.08 -9.35 18.41
CA SER A 75 20.17 -10.59 17.64
C SER A 75 21.11 -10.41 16.45
N PHE A 76 22.14 -11.25 16.36
CA PHE A 76 23.05 -11.28 15.22
C PHE A 76 22.49 -12.08 14.03
N SER A 77 21.42 -12.83 14.24
CA SER A 77 20.66 -13.50 13.21
C SER A 77 19.38 -12.74 12.93
N GLU A 78 18.91 -12.82 11.70
CA GLU A 78 17.64 -12.26 11.29
C GLU A 78 16.49 -12.84 12.12
N THR A 79 15.68 -11.97 12.68
CA THR A 79 14.49 -12.30 13.48
C THR A 79 13.29 -11.61 12.86
N VAL A 80 12.21 -12.36 12.65
CA VAL A 80 10.96 -11.80 12.12
C VAL A 80 10.32 -10.89 13.17
N VAL A 81 10.01 -9.66 12.78
CA VAL A 81 9.29 -8.66 13.58
C VAL A 81 7.79 -8.86 13.42
N GLY A 82 7.35 -9.10 12.18
CA GLY A 82 5.94 -9.33 11.88
C GLY A 82 5.71 -9.74 10.44
N THR A 83 4.52 -10.31 10.22
CA THR A 83 4.00 -10.72 8.91
C THR A 83 2.58 -10.21 8.76
N TRP A 84 2.31 -9.53 7.64
CA TRP A 84 1.00 -8.95 7.33
C TRP A 84 0.58 -9.38 5.94
N ALA A 85 -0.70 -9.72 5.77
CA ALA A 85 -1.18 -10.24 4.51
C ALA A 85 -2.58 -9.72 4.16
N VAL A 86 -2.88 -9.71 2.85
CA VAL A 86 -4.22 -9.50 2.32
C VAL A 86 -4.45 -10.42 1.12
N ILE A 87 -5.67 -10.94 1.01
CA ILE A 87 -6.07 -11.73 -0.16
C ILE A 87 -6.45 -10.76 -1.28
N TRP A 88 -5.84 -10.96 -2.45
CA TRP A 88 -6.17 -10.20 -3.65
C TRP A 88 -7.55 -10.60 -4.18
N GLY A 89 -8.42 -9.64 -4.41
CA GLY A 89 -9.83 -9.88 -4.77
C GLY A 89 -10.17 -9.74 -6.24
N ALA A 90 -9.17 -9.69 -7.14
CA ALA A 90 -9.37 -9.56 -8.58
C ALA A 90 -8.17 -10.05 -9.38
N GLU A 91 -8.39 -10.36 -10.65
CA GLU A 91 -7.30 -10.59 -11.61
C GLU A 91 -6.75 -9.25 -12.10
N GLY A 92 -5.43 -9.16 -12.32
CA GLY A 92 -4.77 -7.97 -12.84
C GLY A 92 -3.29 -8.14 -13.05
N ASP A 93 -2.68 -7.08 -13.57
CA ASP A 93 -1.24 -7.00 -13.80
C ASP A 93 -0.66 -5.93 -12.89
N TYR A 94 0.54 -6.12 -12.38
CA TYR A 94 1.31 -5.07 -11.73
C TYR A 94 2.59 -4.80 -12.51
N GLN A 95 3.06 -3.56 -12.47
CA GLN A 95 4.21 -3.11 -13.24
C GLN A 95 5.41 -2.82 -12.35
N ASN A 96 6.60 -2.76 -12.98
CA ASN A 96 7.82 -2.36 -12.30
C ASN A 96 7.60 -1.03 -11.57
N SER A 97 7.82 -1.04 -10.27
CA SER A 97 7.70 0.13 -9.42
C SER A 97 8.50 -0.04 -8.12
N THR A 98 8.86 1.07 -7.50
CA THR A 98 9.43 1.08 -6.16
C THR A 98 8.29 1.21 -5.16
N TRP A 99 8.24 0.31 -4.20
CA TRP A 99 7.31 0.34 -3.07
C TRP A 99 8.05 0.84 -1.84
N GLU A 100 7.43 1.77 -1.11
CA GLU A 100 8.02 2.39 0.07
C GLU A 100 7.30 1.90 1.32
N PHE A 101 8.02 1.17 2.15
CA PHE A 101 7.54 0.72 3.46
C PHE A 101 7.97 1.71 4.54
N SER A 102 7.07 2.02 5.45
CA SER A 102 7.30 2.93 6.59
C SER A 102 6.74 2.32 7.86
N ILE A 103 7.56 2.24 8.92
CA ILE A 103 7.11 1.77 10.23
C ILE A 103 7.73 2.63 11.34
N PRO A 104 6.91 3.22 12.22
CA PRO A 104 7.37 3.92 13.41
C PRO A 104 8.11 2.99 14.35
N TYR A 105 9.12 3.52 15.02
CA TYR A 105 9.86 2.82 16.06
C TYR A 105 10.21 3.74 17.24
N GLU A 106 10.45 3.12 18.40
CA GLU A 106 11.04 3.74 19.58
C GLU A 106 12.10 2.83 20.19
N LEU A 107 13.09 3.42 20.85
CA LEU A 107 14.07 2.64 21.62
C LEU A 107 13.59 2.44 23.05
N GLU A 108 13.64 1.20 23.52
CA GLU A 108 13.30 0.81 24.87
C GLU A 108 14.58 0.43 25.64
N ASP A 109 14.84 1.12 26.75
CA ASP A 109 16.00 0.91 27.61
C ASP A 109 17.37 0.85 26.90
N ALA A 110 17.45 1.46 25.70
CA ALA A 110 18.64 1.50 24.86
C ALA A 110 19.11 2.94 24.62
N VAL A 111 20.44 3.12 24.59
CA VAL A 111 21.07 4.42 24.24
C VAL A 111 21.16 4.59 22.72
N GLY A 112 21.17 3.46 22.00
CA GLY A 112 21.23 3.40 20.57
C GLY A 112 21.18 1.97 20.06
N ILE A 113 20.89 1.80 18.79
CA ILE A 113 20.83 0.50 18.12
C ILE A 113 21.44 0.56 16.73
N THR A 114 22.21 -0.46 16.37
CA THR A 114 22.58 -0.73 14.99
C THR A 114 21.63 -1.80 14.46
N LEU A 115 21.00 -1.53 13.35
CA LEU A 115 19.93 -2.33 12.79
C LEU A 115 20.24 -2.63 11.32
N ASN A 116 20.04 -3.89 10.89
CA ASN A 116 19.83 -4.23 9.50
C ASN A 116 18.42 -4.79 9.37
N SER A 117 17.65 -4.25 8.48
CA SER A 117 16.25 -4.60 8.26
C SER A 117 16.08 -5.16 6.86
N THR A 118 15.28 -6.19 6.75
CA THR A 118 14.89 -6.82 5.48
C THR A 118 13.38 -6.84 5.40
N LEU A 119 12.83 -6.23 4.35
CA LEU A 119 11.41 -6.37 4.00
C LEU A 119 11.29 -7.32 2.82
N LYS A 120 10.57 -8.40 3.00
CA LYS A 120 10.16 -9.31 1.93
C LYS A 120 8.73 -9.01 1.53
N VAL A 121 8.50 -8.91 0.23
CA VAL A 121 7.19 -8.71 -0.39
C VAL A 121 6.90 -9.91 -1.26
N LYS A 122 5.78 -10.59 -1.00
CA LYS A 122 5.30 -11.70 -1.82
C LYS A 122 4.00 -11.30 -2.49
N ILE A 123 3.93 -11.44 -3.80
CA ILE A 123 2.73 -11.18 -4.60
C ILE A 123 2.43 -12.47 -5.37
N GLY A 124 1.38 -13.20 -4.95
CA GLY A 124 1.09 -14.52 -5.49
C GLY A 124 2.29 -15.47 -5.39
N GLY A 125 2.90 -15.81 -6.55
CA GLY A 125 4.09 -16.66 -6.61
C GLY A 125 5.44 -15.93 -6.69
N SER A 126 5.44 -14.58 -6.76
CA SER A 126 6.64 -13.76 -6.93
C SER A 126 7.15 -13.22 -5.61
N PHE A 127 8.48 -13.10 -5.48
CA PHE A 127 9.14 -12.59 -4.27
C PHE A 127 10.05 -11.42 -4.60
N TYR A 128 9.97 -10.37 -3.78
CA TYR A 128 10.81 -9.18 -3.85
C TYR A 128 11.37 -8.88 -2.47
N GLN A 129 12.49 -8.16 -2.40
CA GLN A 129 13.16 -7.85 -1.15
C GLN A 129 13.78 -6.46 -1.21
N GLY A 130 13.64 -5.72 -0.12
CA GLY A 130 14.35 -4.48 0.15
C GLY A 130 15.11 -4.59 1.46
N GLU A 131 16.22 -3.89 1.56
CA GLU A 131 17.08 -3.88 2.74
C GLU A 131 17.42 -2.44 3.12
N GLU A 132 17.45 -2.19 4.43
CA GLU A 132 17.94 -0.94 5.00
C GLU A 132 18.88 -1.26 6.16
N GLY A 133 20.07 -0.68 6.13
CA GLY A 133 21.09 -0.88 7.14
C GLY A 133 21.56 0.43 7.75
N PHE A 134 21.72 0.47 9.07
CA PHE A 134 22.26 1.63 9.77
C PHE A 134 23.72 1.41 10.15
N ASP A 135 24.57 2.38 9.80
CA ASP A 135 25.98 2.38 10.09
C ASP A 135 26.23 2.28 11.62
N PRO A 136 27.09 1.35 12.09
CA PRO A 136 27.48 1.27 13.49
C PRO A 136 28.04 2.56 14.09
N ILE A 137 28.57 3.46 13.25
CA ILE A 137 29.12 4.76 13.67
C ILE A 137 28.01 5.78 13.94
N ASN A 138 26.82 5.58 13.35
CA ASN A 138 25.68 6.46 13.54
C ASN A 138 24.42 5.62 13.91
N PRO A 139 24.37 5.09 15.15
CA PRO A 139 23.26 4.26 15.57
C PRO A 139 21.96 5.04 15.64
N LEU A 140 20.82 4.37 15.46
CA LEU A 140 19.51 4.91 15.74
C LEU A 140 19.43 5.31 17.22
N THR A 141 18.79 6.44 17.50
CA THR A 141 18.59 6.94 18.87
C THR A 141 17.16 7.47 19.03
N GLY A 142 16.55 7.25 20.19
CA GLY A 142 15.20 7.76 20.48
C GLY A 142 14.11 7.06 19.67
N SER A 143 13.25 7.85 19.03
CA SER A 143 12.15 7.37 18.18
C SER A 143 12.26 7.93 16.75
N GLY A 144 11.63 7.25 15.79
CA GLY A 144 11.65 7.67 14.40
C GLY A 144 10.79 6.78 13.51
N ILE A 145 11.05 6.84 12.21
CA ILE A 145 10.41 6.00 11.21
C ILE A 145 11.50 5.23 10.46
N LEU A 146 11.39 3.91 10.43
CA LEU A 146 12.17 3.06 9.56
C LEU A 146 11.52 3.06 8.18
N GLN A 147 12.30 3.35 7.14
CA GLN A 147 11.86 3.31 5.75
C GLN A 147 12.68 2.29 4.97
N ILE A 148 11.99 1.44 4.18
CA ILE A 148 12.63 0.44 3.33
C ILE A 148 12.00 0.52 1.95
N SER A 149 12.82 0.68 0.92
CA SER A 149 12.40 0.66 -0.48
C SER A 149 12.53 -0.75 -1.06
N VAL A 150 11.52 -1.20 -1.77
CA VAL A 150 11.50 -2.51 -2.45
C VAL A 150 11.26 -2.30 -3.94
N GLU A 151 12.19 -2.77 -4.77
CA GLU A 151 12.00 -2.79 -6.22
C GLU A 151 11.13 -3.99 -6.61
N VAL A 152 9.88 -3.71 -6.94
CA VAL A 152 8.90 -4.71 -7.37
C VAL A 152 8.92 -4.79 -8.88
N GLY A 153 9.14 -5.98 -9.44
CA GLY A 153 9.07 -6.25 -10.86
C GLY A 153 7.64 -6.23 -11.39
N SER A 154 7.48 -6.51 -12.68
CA SER A 154 6.14 -6.70 -13.27
C SER A 154 5.69 -8.16 -13.17
N GLY A 155 4.38 -8.39 -13.08
CA GLY A 155 3.79 -9.72 -13.04
C GLY A 155 2.28 -9.68 -13.07
N ASP A 156 1.70 -10.85 -13.01
CA ASP A 156 0.26 -11.06 -12.98
C ASP A 156 -0.17 -11.45 -11.56
N VAL A 157 -1.36 -11.07 -11.18
CA VAL A 157 -2.02 -11.46 -9.93
C VAL A 157 -3.40 -12.01 -10.25
N ASN A 158 -3.77 -13.11 -9.61
CA ASN A 158 -5.07 -13.75 -9.81
C ASN A 158 -5.98 -13.47 -8.60
N ASP A 159 -7.27 -13.63 -8.80
CA ASP A 159 -8.24 -13.63 -7.71
C ASP A 159 -7.89 -14.73 -6.68
N GLY A 160 -7.77 -14.35 -5.42
CA GLY A 160 -7.36 -15.24 -4.33
C GLY A 160 -5.84 -15.33 -4.09
N ASP A 161 -5.02 -14.69 -4.90
CA ASP A 161 -3.58 -14.59 -4.63
C ASP A 161 -3.32 -13.78 -3.34
N LEU A 162 -2.22 -14.11 -2.67
CA LEU A 162 -1.82 -13.46 -1.42
C LEU A 162 -0.79 -12.37 -1.71
N LEU A 163 -1.04 -11.17 -1.17
CA LEU A 163 -0.03 -10.17 -0.94
C LEU A 163 0.43 -10.27 0.51
N GLU A 164 1.70 -10.56 0.74
CA GLU A 164 2.27 -10.76 2.07
C GLU A 164 3.53 -9.91 2.24
N LEU A 165 3.66 -9.29 3.40
CA LEU A 165 4.83 -8.55 3.85
C LEU A 165 5.42 -9.28 5.06
N GLU A 166 6.75 -9.48 5.06
CA GLU A 166 7.50 -9.96 6.22
C GLU A 166 8.63 -8.99 6.51
N LEU A 167 8.58 -8.37 7.70
CA LEU A 167 9.69 -7.56 8.21
C LEU A 167 10.56 -8.42 9.13
N SER A 168 11.84 -8.49 8.79
CA SER A 168 12.86 -9.15 9.63
C SER A 168 13.97 -8.17 9.96
N VAL A 169 14.59 -8.35 11.11
CA VAL A 169 15.72 -7.52 11.55
C VAL A 169 16.82 -8.35 12.18
N SER A 170 18.07 -7.88 12.03
CA SER A 170 19.19 -8.25 12.90
C SER A 170 19.70 -6.98 13.58
N SER A 171 19.98 -7.04 14.87
CA SER A 171 20.24 -5.86 15.67
C SER A 171 21.36 -6.05 16.68
N LEU A 172 22.11 -4.97 16.92
CA LEU A 172 23.04 -4.83 18.04
C LEU A 172 22.62 -3.61 18.87
N VAL A 173 22.05 -3.88 20.04
CA VAL A 173 21.59 -2.86 20.98
C VAL A 173 22.75 -2.36 21.81
N ILE A 174 22.92 -1.04 21.87
CA ILE A 174 23.81 -0.37 22.84
C ILE A 174 22.95 -0.08 24.06
N ALA A 175 22.86 -1.08 24.94
CA ALA A 175 21.95 -1.06 26.08
C ALA A 175 22.52 -0.28 27.28
N GLN A 176 21.62 0.34 28.05
CA GLN A 176 21.85 0.52 29.48
C GLN A 176 21.60 -0.85 30.18
N PRO A 177 22.19 -1.07 31.36
CA PRO A 177 21.95 -2.32 32.07
C PRO A 177 20.45 -2.53 32.36
N GLY A 178 19.81 -3.42 31.63
CA GLY A 178 18.40 -3.81 31.70
C GLY A 178 18.15 -5.01 30.78
N ASP A 179 17.19 -5.86 31.13
CA ASP A 179 17.00 -7.14 30.44
C ASP A 179 16.18 -7.01 29.11
N ASP A 180 15.46 -5.90 28.89
CA ASP A 180 14.52 -5.74 27.77
C ASP A 180 14.91 -4.63 26.78
N ALA A 181 16.20 -4.25 26.75
CA ALA A 181 16.67 -3.22 25.85
C ALA A 181 16.55 -3.62 24.37
N GLY A 182 15.94 -2.75 23.55
CA GLY A 182 15.72 -3.04 22.14
C GLY A 182 15.14 -1.89 21.33
N ILE A 183 14.65 -2.25 20.18
CA ILE A 183 13.83 -1.39 19.32
C ILE A 183 12.42 -1.95 19.29
N ARG A 184 11.45 -1.12 19.61
CA ARG A 184 10.02 -1.43 19.52
C ARG A 184 9.47 -0.84 18.24
N PHE A 185 8.92 -1.66 17.37
CA PHE A 185 8.16 -1.24 16.19
C PHE A 185 6.69 -1.10 16.55
N LEU A 186 6.02 -0.11 15.95
CA LEU A 186 4.65 0.27 16.30
C LEU A 186 3.79 0.33 15.03
N TRP A 187 2.52 -0.11 15.11
CA TRP A 187 1.56 -0.05 14.01
C TRP A 187 0.11 -0.11 14.49
N GLY A 188 -0.85 0.09 13.56
CA GLY A 188 -2.27 -0.16 13.77
C GLY A 188 -3.05 0.99 14.39
N SER A 189 -2.44 2.16 14.65
CA SER A 189 -3.16 3.36 15.10
C SER A 189 -2.87 4.56 14.21
N GLU A 190 -3.68 5.61 14.29
CA GLU A 190 -3.47 6.87 13.55
C GLU A 190 -2.15 7.55 13.90
N ALA A 191 -1.68 7.40 15.15
CA ALA A 191 -0.40 7.96 15.59
C ALA A 191 0.80 7.12 15.12
N ASN A 192 0.58 5.82 14.88
CA ASN A 192 1.56 4.83 14.46
C ASN A 192 1.07 4.13 13.18
N ASP A 193 0.91 4.92 12.10
CA ASP A 193 0.35 4.53 10.81
C ASP A 193 1.35 3.79 9.92
N ALA A 194 1.91 2.69 10.41
CA ALA A 194 2.79 1.85 9.62
C ALA A 194 2.09 1.39 8.34
N HIS A 195 2.76 1.54 7.20
CA HIS A 195 2.17 1.23 5.90
C HIS A 195 3.23 0.91 4.84
N ILE A 196 2.78 0.31 3.75
CA ILE A 196 3.53 0.24 2.49
C ILE A 196 2.77 1.01 1.42
N SER A 197 3.46 1.97 0.79
CA SER A 197 2.95 2.70 -0.38
C SER A 197 3.18 1.85 -1.62
N VAL A 198 2.09 1.41 -2.23
CA VAL A 198 2.09 0.53 -3.39
C VAL A 198 1.64 1.27 -4.63
N ARG A 199 2.13 0.83 -5.79
CA ARG A 199 1.77 1.42 -7.07
C ARG A 199 1.25 0.35 -8.01
N PHE A 200 -0.03 0.46 -8.34
CA PHE A 200 -0.67 -0.35 -9.38
C PHE A 200 -0.98 0.50 -10.61
N PRO A 201 -1.04 -0.11 -11.80
CA PRO A 201 -1.38 0.58 -13.04
C PRO A 201 -2.77 1.17 -13.06
#